data_678d27f58a015626a9240c98063906eb
#
_entry.id   678d27f58a015626a9240c98063906eb
#
_cell.length_a   1.000
_cell.length_b   1.000
_cell.length_c   1.000
_cell.angle_alpha   90.00
_cell.angle_beta   90.00
_cell.angle_gamma   90.00
#
_symmetry.space_group_name_H-M   'P 1'
#
loop_
_entity.id
_entity.type
_entity.pdbx_description
1 polymer ?
#
loop_
_entity_poly.entity_id
_entity_poly.type
_entity_poly.pdbx_seq_one_letter_code
_entity_poly.pdbx_strand_id
1 'polypeptide(L)'
;MHEFFLYYIKKKYVIMFKHLISFIKTVYQNYFEIASCLGAVFIILLAIFMDNYLGLEACPMCIMTRYAFGLIAFISFMGVLTNKLYRFNKLLIVLSSLSGIAVTGKQIYLQNLSPEEIANLSMGCGMPLSTQIEYFGLIGGISNAYQGGPTCAAENWRFIFNFAEWGFIFFITFLLLTGIKLIKGR
;
A
#
# COMPACT_ATOMS: atom_id res chain seq x y z
N MET A 1 23.79 2.66 -42.50
CA MET A 1 24.36 2.87 -41.14
C MET A 1 23.31 3.07 -40.05
N HIS A 2 22.25 3.82 -40.31
CA HIS A 2 21.19 4.12 -39.34
C HIS A 2 20.36 2.89 -38.92
N GLU A 3 20.00 2.02 -39.85
CA GLU A 3 19.25 0.77 -39.60
C GLU A 3 20.02 -0.22 -38.70
N PHE A 4 21.34 -0.32 -38.89
CA PHE A 4 22.18 -1.21 -38.10
C PHE A 4 22.31 -0.75 -36.66
N PHE A 5 22.35 0.57 -36.44
CA PHE A 5 22.42 1.16 -35.09
C PHE A 5 21.10 0.95 -34.32
N LEU A 6 19.94 1.14 -34.97
CA LEU A 6 18.62 0.89 -34.38
C LEU A 6 18.42 -0.61 -34.02
N TYR A 7 18.89 -1.51 -34.89
CA TYR A 7 18.84 -2.96 -34.61
C TYR A 7 19.67 -3.31 -33.38
N TYR A 8 20.88 -2.75 -33.24
CA TYR A 8 21.77 -2.99 -32.11
C TYR A 8 21.18 -2.49 -30.79
N ILE A 9 20.61 -1.29 -30.79
CA ILE A 9 19.92 -0.71 -29.62
C ILE A 9 18.73 -1.59 -29.22
N LYS A 10 17.86 -1.95 -30.15
CA LYS A 10 16.70 -2.81 -29.90
C LYS A 10 17.09 -4.17 -29.32
N LYS A 11 18.16 -4.76 -29.82
CA LYS A 11 18.71 -6.04 -29.31
C LYS A 11 19.22 -5.89 -27.88
N LYS A 12 19.92 -4.80 -27.55
CA LYS A 12 20.43 -4.50 -26.20
C LYS A 12 19.28 -4.31 -25.19
N TYR A 13 18.23 -3.58 -25.55
CA TYR A 13 17.05 -3.41 -24.70
C TYR A 13 16.32 -4.73 -24.44
N VAL A 14 16.16 -5.58 -25.43
CA VAL A 14 15.52 -6.90 -25.29
C VAL A 14 16.32 -7.81 -24.35
N ILE A 15 17.64 -7.81 -24.45
CA ILE A 15 18.51 -8.59 -23.55
C ILE A 15 18.40 -8.06 -22.12
N MET A 16 18.50 -6.75 -21.93
CA MET A 16 18.39 -6.11 -20.62
C MET A 16 17.01 -6.42 -19.97
N PHE A 17 15.93 -6.35 -20.75
CA PHE A 17 14.58 -6.65 -20.28
C PHE A 17 14.41 -8.12 -19.89
N LYS A 18 15.00 -9.06 -20.64
CA LYS A 18 15.02 -10.48 -20.28
C LYS A 18 15.76 -10.74 -18.97
N HIS A 19 16.91 -10.09 -18.76
CA HIS A 19 17.66 -10.19 -17.50
C HIS A 19 16.86 -9.63 -16.33
N LEU A 20 16.19 -8.49 -16.50
CA LEU A 20 15.33 -7.89 -15.48
C LEU A 20 14.17 -8.82 -15.11
N ILE A 21 13.47 -9.38 -16.11
CA ILE A 21 12.38 -10.35 -15.86
C ILE A 21 12.89 -11.59 -15.13
N SER A 22 14.04 -12.13 -15.54
CA SER A 22 14.64 -13.29 -14.88
C SER A 22 15.00 -12.98 -13.43
N PHE A 23 15.58 -11.82 -13.16
CA PHE A 23 15.89 -11.36 -11.80
C PHE A 23 14.63 -11.23 -10.94
N ILE A 24 13.59 -10.53 -11.45
CA ILE A 24 12.30 -10.38 -10.76
C ILE A 24 11.69 -11.75 -10.45
N LYS A 25 11.72 -12.68 -11.41
CA LYS A 25 11.21 -14.04 -11.22
C LYS A 25 11.98 -14.80 -10.13
N THR A 26 13.29 -14.68 -10.09
CA THR A 26 14.14 -15.29 -9.06
C THR A 26 13.87 -14.72 -7.68
N VAL A 27 13.76 -13.39 -7.56
CA VAL A 27 13.40 -12.70 -6.31
C VAL A 27 12.00 -13.14 -5.86
N TYR A 28 11.03 -13.16 -6.76
CA TYR A 28 9.68 -13.61 -6.46
C TYR A 28 9.62 -15.08 -6.01
N GLN A 29 10.41 -15.96 -6.61
CA GLN A 29 10.39 -17.38 -6.25
C GLN A 29 11.09 -17.67 -4.93
N ASN A 30 12.29 -17.12 -4.70
CA ASN A 30 13.18 -17.50 -3.61
C ASN A 30 13.14 -16.53 -2.42
N TYR A 31 12.90 -15.24 -2.68
CA TYR A 31 13.05 -14.16 -1.68
C TYR A 31 11.76 -13.36 -1.47
N PHE A 32 10.61 -13.96 -1.75
CA PHE A 32 9.31 -13.27 -1.69
C PHE A 32 9.06 -12.60 -0.34
N GLU A 33 9.34 -13.29 0.79
CA GLU A 33 9.09 -12.76 2.13
C GLU A 33 9.97 -11.53 2.41
N ILE A 34 11.26 -11.63 2.07
CA ILE A 34 12.21 -10.52 2.25
C ILE A 34 11.80 -9.34 1.37
N ALA A 35 11.47 -9.59 0.10
CA ALA A 35 11.05 -8.56 -0.84
C ALA A 35 9.75 -7.89 -0.40
N SER A 36 8.78 -8.65 0.12
CA SER A 36 7.52 -8.11 0.64
C SER A 36 7.74 -7.26 1.90
N CYS A 37 8.59 -7.72 2.81
CA CYS A 37 8.95 -6.95 4.02
C CYS A 37 9.62 -5.64 3.65
N LEU A 38 10.69 -5.69 2.84
CA LEU A 38 11.43 -4.49 2.42
C LEU A 38 10.56 -3.54 1.61
N GLY A 39 9.71 -4.06 0.71
CA GLY A 39 8.79 -3.25 -0.08
C GLY A 39 7.77 -2.50 0.79
N ALA A 40 7.14 -3.19 1.76
CA ALA A 40 6.19 -2.57 2.67
C ALA A 40 6.86 -1.52 3.57
N VAL A 41 8.04 -1.80 4.12
CA VAL A 41 8.82 -0.83 4.91
C VAL A 41 9.21 0.39 4.05
N PHE A 42 9.66 0.17 2.82
CA PHE A 42 10.02 1.25 1.90
C PHE A 42 8.82 2.17 1.61
N ILE A 43 7.63 1.62 1.38
CA ILE A 43 6.40 2.40 1.15
C ILE A 43 6.09 3.27 2.37
N ILE A 44 6.18 2.72 3.60
CA ILE A 44 5.95 3.48 4.83
C ILE A 44 6.97 4.62 4.98
N LEU A 45 8.25 4.32 4.80
CA LEU A 45 9.30 5.33 4.91
C LEU A 45 9.14 6.44 3.87
N LEU A 46 8.78 6.08 2.64
CA LEU A 46 8.50 7.05 1.58
C LEU A 46 7.30 7.94 1.94
N ALA A 47 6.23 7.36 2.49
CA ALA A 47 5.05 8.12 2.91
C ALA A 47 5.39 9.10 4.06
N ILE A 48 6.17 8.67 5.06
CA ILE A 48 6.61 9.54 6.16
C ILE A 48 7.55 10.64 5.64
N PHE A 49 8.46 10.29 4.73
CA PHE A 49 9.37 11.26 4.10
C PHE A 49 8.58 12.34 3.34
N MET A 50 7.59 11.94 2.55
CA MET A 50 6.75 12.86 1.79
C MET A 50 5.94 13.79 2.70
N ASP A 51 5.37 13.28 3.81
CA ASP A 51 4.68 14.12 4.78
C ASP A 51 5.60 15.21 5.34
N ASN A 52 6.80 14.82 5.79
CA ASN A 52 7.76 15.77 6.36
C ASN A 52 8.29 16.77 5.31
N TYR A 53 8.54 16.29 4.08
CA TYR A 53 9.07 17.14 3.01
C TYR A 53 8.03 18.16 2.50
N LEU A 54 6.77 17.75 2.39
CA LEU A 54 5.69 18.60 1.91
C LEU A 54 4.94 19.33 3.04
N GLY A 55 5.28 19.06 4.31
CA GLY A 55 4.59 19.64 5.47
C GLY A 55 3.12 19.21 5.56
N LEU A 56 2.78 18.01 5.09
CA LEU A 56 1.41 17.51 5.06
C LEU A 56 1.04 16.82 6.38
N GLU A 57 -0.14 17.12 6.89
CA GLU A 57 -0.71 16.38 8.01
C GLU A 57 -1.40 15.11 7.51
N ALA A 58 -0.92 13.95 7.99
CA ALA A 58 -1.50 12.67 7.62
C ALA A 58 -2.92 12.53 8.18
N CYS A 59 -3.90 12.36 7.31
CA CYS A 59 -5.28 12.08 7.72
C CYS A 59 -5.39 10.73 8.45
N PRO A 60 -6.42 10.50 9.29
CA PRO A 60 -6.61 9.23 10.01
C PRO A 60 -6.60 8.00 9.12
N MET A 61 -7.22 8.06 7.93
CA MET A 61 -7.22 6.95 6.96
C MET A 61 -5.82 6.70 6.38
N CYS A 62 -5.03 7.75 6.14
CA CYS A 62 -3.64 7.61 5.70
C CYS A 62 -2.79 6.88 6.76
N ILE A 63 -3.03 7.15 8.05
CA ILE A 63 -2.37 6.45 9.16
C ILE A 63 -2.81 4.98 9.20
N MET A 64 -4.10 4.68 9.05
CA MET A 64 -4.61 3.30 8.95
C MET A 64 -3.98 2.53 7.78
N THR A 65 -3.80 3.16 6.64
CA THR A 65 -3.11 2.61 5.48
C THR A 65 -1.68 2.21 5.81
N ARG A 66 -0.94 3.05 6.55
CA ARG A 66 0.43 2.74 7.03
C ARG A 66 0.44 1.57 8.00
N TYR A 67 -0.54 1.47 8.90
CA TYR A 67 -0.66 0.28 9.78
C TYR A 67 -0.91 -1.00 8.99
N ALA A 68 -1.73 -0.97 7.92
CA ALA A 68 -1.93 -2.13 7.06
C ALA A 68 -0.62 -2.57 6.36
N PHE A 69 0.19 -1.63 5.84
CA PHE A 69 1.53 -1.95 5.33
C PHE A 69 2.46 -2.44 6.43
N GLY A 70 2.39 -1.87 7.64
CA GLY A 70 3.15 -2.32 8.81
C GLY A 70 2.84 -3.78 9.19
N LEU A 71 1.57 -4.17 9.13
CA LEU A 71 1.17 -5.57 9.32
C LEU A 71 1.74 -6.47 8.23
N ILE A 72 1.70 -6.08 6.96
CA ILE A 72 2.32 -6.83 5.86
C ILE A 72 3.82 -7.00 6.10
N ALA A 73 4.53 -5.94 6.48
CA ALA A 73 5.96 -5.99 6.78
C ALA A 73 6.26 -6.93 7.94
N PHE A 74 5.51 -6.84 9.05
CA PHE A 74 5.68 -7.67 10.23
C PHE A 74 5.40 -9.15 9.94
N ILE A 75 4.29 -9.47 9.26
CA ILE A 75 3.93 -10.84 8.89
C ILE A 75 4.97 -11.43 7.94
N SER A 76 5.44 -10.64 6.96
CA SER A 76 6.50 -11.07 6.03
C SER A 76 7.81 -11.31 6.76
N PHE A 77 8.18 -10.47 7.72
CA PHE A 77 9.35 -10.67 8.57
C PHE A 77 9.24 -11.96 9.41
N MET A 78 8.09 -12.20 10.03
CA MET A 78 7.83 -13.46 10.73
C MET A 78 7.91 -14.67 9.78
N GLY A 79 7.49 -14.50 8.52
CA GLY A 79 7.60 -15.52 7.47
C GLY A 79 9.05 -15.89 7.12
N VAL A 80 9.98 -14.92 7.19
CA VAL A 80 11.42 -15.19 7.03
C VAL A 80 11.95 -16.06 8.18
N LEU A 81 11.51 -15.78 9.41
CA LEU A 81 11.99 -16.49 10.60
C LEU A 81 11.36 -17.89 10.76
N THR A 82 10.10 -18.05 10.35
CA THR A 82 9.31 -19.27 10.60
C THR A 82 8.81 -19.91 9.30
N ASN A 83 9.59 -20.79 8.72
CA ASN A 83 9.22 -21.55 7.52
C ASN A 83 8.02 -22.51 7.69
N LYS A 84 7.66 -22.86 8.93
CA LYS A 84 6.63 -23.87 9.22
C LYS A 84 5.19 -23.38 8.97
N LEU A 85 4.93 -22.08 9.08
CA LEU A 85 3.60 -21.45 8.98
C LEU A 85 3.37 -20.73 7.63
N TYR A 86 4.01 -21.21 6.56
CA TYR A 86 4.00 -20.59 5.26
C TYR A 86 2.60 -20.20 4.76
N ARG A 87 1.63 -21.13 4.76
CA ARG A 87 0.26 -20.88 4.29
C ARG A 87 -0.47 -19.87 5.17
N PHE A 88 -0.29 -19.97 6.48
CA PHE A 88 -0.91 -19.07 7.45
C PHE A 88 -0.40 -17.63 7.27
N ASN A 89 0.91 -17.44 7.13
CA ASN A 89 1.49 -16.12 6.87
C ASN A 89 0.96 -15.53 5.57
N LYS A 90 0.84 -16.31 4.50
CA LYS A 90 0.27 -15.84 3.23
C LYS A 90 -1.20 -15.42 3.37
N LEU A 91 -1.98 -16.20 4.13
CA LEU A 91 -3.37 -15.85 4.41
C LEU A 91 -3.47 -14.51 5.16
N LEU A 92 -2.62 -14.29 6.16
CA LEU A 92 -2.59 -13.04 6.92
C LEU A 92 -2.18 -11.85 6.04
N ILE A 93 -1.21 -12.00 5.12
CA ILE A 93 -0.85 -10.95 4.15
C ILE A 93 -2.04 -10.64 3.23
N VAL A 94 -2.77 -11.65 2.76
CA VAL A 94 -3.97 -11.47 1.94
C VAL A 94 -5.03 -10.69 2.71
N LEU A 95 -5.32 -11.05 3.97
CA LEU A 95 -6.29 -10.34 4.83
C LEU A 95 -5.87 -8.88 5.07
N SER A 96 -4.58 -8.65 5.37
CA SER A 96 -4.03 -7.30 5.54
C SER A 96 -4.14 -6.46 4.26
N SER A 97 -3.89 -7.09 3.10
CA SER A 97 -4.02 -6.41 1.81
C SER A 97 -5.47 -6.06 1.49
N LEU A 98 -6.42 -6.94 1.80
CA LEU A 98 -7.86 -6.69 1.64
C LEU A 98 -8.34 -5.55 2.53
N SER A 99 -7.88 -5.50 3.80
CA SER A 99 -8.20 -4.37 4.70
C SER A 99 -7.62 -3.06 4.17
N GLY A 100 -6.39 -3.07 3.66
CA GLY A 100 -5.77 -1.91 3.02
C GLY A 100 -6.53 -1.44 1.77
N ILE A 101 -7.01 -2.36 0.92
CA ILE A 101 -7.86 -2.05 -0.24
C ILE A 101 -9.18 -1.40 0.22
N ALA A 102 -9.81 -1.91 1.29
CA ALA A 102 -11.05 -1.34 1.80
C ALA A 102 -10.85 0.09 2.30
N VAL A 103 -9.77 0.36 3.04
CA VAL A 103 -9.47 1.71 3.57
C VAL A 103 -9.14 2.67 2.43
N THR A 104 -8.22 2.30 1.52
CA THR A 104 -7.81 3.18 0.42
C THR A 104 -8.93 3.38 -0.60
N GLY A 105 -9.74 2.34 -0.88
CA GLY A 105 -10.92 2.45 -1.73
C GLY A 105 -11.97 3.38 -1.16
N LYS A 106 -12.24 3.33 0.16
CA LYS A 106 -13.11 4.27 0.85
C LYS A 106 -12.56 5.69 0.78
N GLN A 107 -11.26 5.88 0.94
CA GLN A 107 -10.61 7.19 0.84
C GLN A 107 -10.74 7.78 -0.58
N ILE A 108 -10.51 6.98 -1.62
CA ILE A 108 -10.72 7.40 -3.03
C ILE A 108 -12.19 7.80 -3.25
N TYR A 109 -13.14 7.04 -2.71
CA TYR A 109 -14.56 7.39 -2.78
C TYR A 109 -14.84 8.75 -2.14
N LEU A 110 -14.31 9.01 -0.93
CA LEU A 110 -14.49 10.30 -0.24
C LEU A 110 -13.88 11.48 -1.01
N GLN A 111 -12.75 11.28 -1.68
CA GLN A 111 -12.10 12.30 -2.50
C GLN A 111 -12.86 12.66 -3.78
N ASN A 112 -13.79 11.81 -4.20
CA ASN A 112 -14.65 12.05 -5.37
C ASN A 112 -16.07 12.52 -5.00
N LEU A 113 -16.35 12.81 -3.71
CA LEU A 113 -17.64 13.38 -3.29
C LEU A 113 -17.78 14.84 -3.70
N SER A 114 -19.03 15.29 -3.87
CA SER A 114 -19.32 16.70 -4.11
C SER A 114 -19.03 17.56 -2.85
N PRO A 115 -18.75 18.88 -3.01
CA PRO A 115 -18.52 19.78 -1.87
C PRO A 115 -19.67 19.78 -0.85
N GLU A 116 -20.91 19.63 -1.31
CA GLU A 116 -22.09 19.57 -0.46
C GLU A 116 -22.12 18.28 0.39
N GLU A 117 -21.77 17.15 -0.21
CA GLU A 117 -21.67 15.86 0.50
C GLU A 117 -20.52 15.87 1.50
N ILE A 118 -19.37 16.47 1.16
CA ILE A 118 -18.23 16.62 2.06
C ILE A 118 -18.61 17.48 3.28
N ALA A 119 -19.36 18.56 3.09
CA ALA A 119 -19.83 19.43 4.18
C ALA A 119 -20.76 18.70 5.17
N ASN A 120 -21.47 17.67 4.71
CA ASN A 120 -22.35 16.83 5.54
C ASN A 120 -21.62 15.67 6.22
N LEU A 121 -20.33 15.45 5.92
CA LEU A 121 -19.54 14.43 6.62
C LEU A 121 -19.34 14.83 8.08
N SER A 122 -19.41 13.85 8.99
CA SER A 122 -19.23 14.08 10.41
C SER A 122 -17.86 14.72 10.71
N MET A 123 -17.84 15.76 11.54
CA MET A 123 -16.59 16.46 11.92
C MET A 123 -15.60 15.60 12.73
N GLY A 124 -15.96 14.37 13.09
CA GLY A 124 -15.11 13.47 13.89
C GLY A 124 -13.75 13.13 13.28
N CYS A 125 -13.60 13.30 11.97
CA CYS A 125 -12.35 13.02 11.24
C CYS A 125 -11.37 14.20 11.15
N GLY A 126 -11.63 15.34 11.75
CA GLY A 126 -10.65 16.40 11.91
C GLY A 126 -9.61 16.11 13.00
N MET A 127 -9.88 15.14 13.88
CA MET A 127 -8.98 14.77 14.97
C MET A 127 -7.99 13.70 14.53
N PRO A 128 -6.72 13.75 15.02
CA PRO A 128 -5.75 12.68 14.83
C PRO A 128 -6.27 11.32 15.29
N LEU A 129 -5.84 10.23 14.64
CA LEU A 129 -6.30 8.88 15.00
C LEU A 129 -6.03 8.53 16.48
N SER A 130 -4.90 8.97 17.03
CA SER A 130 -4.56 8.78 18.45
C SER A 130 -5.63 9.37 19.38
N THR A 131 -6.05 10.59 19.11
CA THR A 131 -7.08 11.30 19.86
C THR A 131 -8.43 10.60 19.74
N GLN A 132 -8.79 10.12 18.54
CA GLN A 132 -10.03 9.35 18.34
C GLN A 132 -10.03 8.04 19.14
N ILE A 133 -8.90 7.34 19.21
CA ILE A 133 -8.76 6.12 20.01
C ILE A 133 -8.86 6.43 21.52
N GLU A 134 -8.27 7.55 21.96
CA GLU A 134 -8.33 7.96 23.37
C GLU A 134 -9.77 8.27 23.84
N TYR A 135 -10.56 8.99 23.01
CA TYR A 135 -11.93 9.37 23.38
C TYR A 135 -12.98 8.27 23.17
N PHE A 136 -12.85 7.46 22.11
CA PHE A 136 -13.86 6.48 21.69
C PHE A 136 -13.42 5.02 21.88
N GLY A 137 -12.23 4.81 22.45
CA GLY A 137 -11.60 3.49 22.52
C GLY A 137 -11.12 2.98 21.16
N LEU A 138 -10.43 1.83 21.14
CA LEU A 138 -9.79 1.31 19.93
C LEU A 138 -10.80 1.06 18.79
N ILE A 139 -11.92 0.38 19.10
CA ILE A 139 -12.93 0.02 18.08
C ILE A 139 -13.66 1.27 17.60
N GLY A 140 -14.07 2.16 18.52
CA GLY A 140 -14.76 3.39 18.17
C GLY A 140 -13.89 4.35 17.36
N GLY A 141 -12.61 4.52 17.75
CA GLY A 141 -11.65 5.35 17.02
C GLY A 141 -11.38 4.85 15.60
N ILE A 142 -11.19 3.53 15.41
CA ILE A 142 -11.03 2.93 14.08
C ILE A 142 -12.30 3.08 13.24
N SER A 143 -13.49 2.86 13.85
CA SER A 143 -14.76 3.01 13.15
C SER A 143 -14.99 4.46 12.68
N ASN A 144 -14.73 5.45 13.54
CA ASN A 144 -14.84 6.86 13.19
C ASN A 144 -13.83 7.26 12.10
N ALA A 145 -12.58 6.80 12.22
CA ALA A 145 -11.55 7.03 11.20
C ALA A 145 -11.97 6.46 9.84
N TYR A 146 -12.58 5.27 9.82
CA TYR A 146 -13.07 4.63 8.59
C TYR A 146 -14.30 5.31 7.98
N GLN A 147 -15.16 5.93 8.79
CA GLN A 147 -16.28 6.71 8.25
C GLN A 147 -15.81 7.86 7.36
N GLY A 148 -14.63 8.40 7.68
CA GLY A 148 -14.04 9.48 6.92
C GLY A 148 -14.59 10.84 7.30
N GLY A 149 -13.91 11.90 6.89
CA GLY A 149 -14.31 13.27 7.14
C GLY A 149 -13.68 14.24 6.14
N PRO A 150 -13.91 15.54 6.28
CA PRO A 150 -13.41 16.55 5.36
C PRO A 150 -11.89 16.47 5.10
N THR A 151 -11.10 16.17 6.13
CA THR A 151 -9.64 16.02 6.00
C THR A 151 -9.22 14.80 5.17
N CYS A 152 -10.04 13.73 5.15
CA CYS A 152 -9.78 12.54 4.35
C CYS A 152 -10.25 12.72 2.89
N ALA A 153 -11.19 13.61 2.65
CA ALA A 153 -11.69 13.99 1.33
C ALA A 153 -10.76 14.99 0.63
N ALA A 154 -9.96 15.76 1.39
CA ALA A 154 -9.01 16.71 0.83
C ALA A 154 -7.87 15.98 0.10
N GLU A 155 -7.66 16.36 -1.16
CA GLU A 155 -6.54 15.86 -1.96
C GLU A 155 -5.37 16.85 -1.83
N ASN A 156 -4.41 16.53 -0.95
CA ASN A 156 -3.31 17.43 -0.63
C ASN A 156 -2.14 17.32 -1.61
N TRP A 157 -2.03 16.24 -2.37
CA TRP A 157 -0.94 16.00 -3.30
C TRP A 157 -1.32 14.99 -4.40
N ARG A 158 -0.93 15.30 -5.63
CA ARG A 158 -1.09 14.43 -6.81
C ARG A 158 0.14 14.58 -7.72
N PHE A 159 0.75 13.46 -8.08
CA PHE A 159 1.78 13.42 -9.14
C PHE A 159 1.19 12.80 -10.42
N ILE A 160 1.02 11.50 -10.52
CA ILE A 160 0.19 10.81 -11.53
C ILE A 160 -1.09 10.35 -10.85
N PHE A 161 -0.93 9.79 -9.66
CA PHE A 161 -1.97 9.34 -8.75
C PHE A 161 -1.81 10.05 -7.40
N ASN A 162 -2.89 10.15 -6.62
CA ASN A 162 -2.82 10.65 -5.26
C ASN A 162 -2.35 9.55 -4.28
N PHE A 163 -2.12 9.90 -3.01
CA PHE A 163 -1.64 8.93 -2.01
C PHE A 163 -2.57 7.73 -1.82
N ALA A 164 -3.90 7.93 -1.86
CA ALA A 164 -4.86 6.86 -1.71
C ALA A 164 -4.85 5.91 -2.92
N GLU A 165 -4.75 6.44 -4.13
CA GLU A 165 -4.67 5.68 -5.37
C GLU A 165 -3.37 4.86 -5.45
N TRP A 166 -2.21 5.44 -5.08
CA TRP A 166 -0.96 4.70 -4.98
C TRP A 166 -1.04 3.59 -3.94
N GLY A 167 -1.60 3.87 -2.76
CA GLY A 167 -1.81 2.86 -1.72
C GLY A 167 -2.68 1.71 -2.21
N PHE A 168 -3.76 2.02 -2.92
CA PHE A 168 -4.67 1.03 -3.51
C PHE A 168 -3.97 0.13 -4.51
N ILE A 169 -3.17 0.69 -5.43
CA ILE A 169 -2.38 -0.06 -6.42
C ILE A 169 -1.38 -0.99 -5.71
N PHE A 170 -0.69 -0.51 -4.68
CA PHE A 170 0.26 -1.34 -3.93
C PHE A 170 -0.42 -2.50 -3.20
N PHE A 171 -1.58 -2.27 -2.55
CA PHE A 171 -2.31 -3.36 -1.90
C PHE A 171 -2.83 -4.40 -2.90
N ILE A 172 -3.34 -3.99 -4.07
CA ILE A 172 -3.70 -4.92 -5.13
C ILE A 172 -2.48 -5.74 -5.57
N THR A 173 -1.33 -5.11 -5.71
CA THR A 173 -0.08 -5.79 -6.09
C THR A 173 0.30 -6.84 -5.04
N PHE A 174 0.27 -6.49 -3.75
CA PHE A 174 0.53 -7.45 -2.66
C PHE A 174 -0.49 -8.60 -2.66
N LEU A 175 -1.77 -8.29 -2.85
CA LEU A 175 -2.84 -9.28 -2.90
C LEU A 175 -2.63 -10.29 -4.05
N LEU A 176 -2.37 -9.79 -5.26
CA LEU A 176 -2.17 -10.64 -6.43
C LEU A 176 -0.91 -11.49 -6.31
N LEU A 177 0.22 -10.90 -5.93
CA LEU A 177 1.48 -11.63 -5.80
C LEU A 177 1.40 -12.69 -4.71
N THR A 178 0.79 -12.36 -3.56
CA THR A 178 0.62 -13.31 -2.45
C THR A 178 -0.41 -14.39 -2.79
N GLY A 179 -1.53 -14.02 -3.44
CA GLY A 179 -2.57 -14.96 -3.87
C GLY A 179 -2.04 -16.01 -4.86
N ILE A 180 -1.24 -15.57 -5.85
CA ILE A 180 -0.59 -16.48 -6.79
C ILE A 180 0.35 -17.45 -6.07
N LYS A 181 1.12 -16.97 -5.08
CA LYS A 181 1.99 -17.80 -4.26
C LYS A 181 1.21 -18.79 -3.40
N LEU A 182 0.06 -18.37 -2.85
CA LEU A 182 -0.79 -19.23 -2.03
C LEU A 182 -1.38 -20.38 -2.86
N ILE A 183 -1.82 -20.10 -4.09
CA ILE A 183 -2.44 -21.09 -5.01
C ILE A 183 -1.39 -22.04 -5.59
N LYS A 184 -0.24 -21.52 -6.04
CA LYS A 184 0.82 -22.34 -6.66
C LYS A 184 1.60 -23.20 -5.67
N GLY A 185 1.47 -22.92 -4.37
CA GLY A 185 2.30 -23.54 -3.37
C GLY A 185 3.75 -22.98 -3.40
N ARG A 186 4.61 -23.71 -2.69
CA ARG A 186 6.03 -23.36 -2.60
C ARG A 186 6.77 -23.54 -3.92
#